data_40b72365faf496c5d723e3046542f5ba
#
_entry.id   40b72365faf496c5d723e3046542f5ba
#
_cell.length_a   1.000
_cell.length_b   1.000
_cell.length_c   1.000
_cell.angle_alpha   90.00
_cell.angle_beta   90.00
_cell.angle_gamma   90.00
#
_symmetry.space_group_name_H-M   'P 1'
#
loop_
_entity.id
_entity.type
_entity.pdbx_description
1 polymer ?
#
loop_
_entity_poly.entity_id
_entity_poly.type
_entity_poly.pdbx_seq_one_letter_code
_entity_poly.pdbx_strand_id
1 'polypeptide(L)'
;MKKKKAPPVPGWIAITSKQPVFIPNANGDGVAETIMQEVPAWKDPKTGAIYLDGEAHEILDAVKARHMGILLPDQLRDMRNAIGLTQKKMAELLQLGEKTWTRWETGAERPSRSMNVLLCALQEGKIDVGYLRSKQHLPLQDEFGKWEVPGPAEITYQLSKPYPGESNACDAGIA
;
A
#
# COMPACT_ATOMS: atom_id res chain seq x y z
N MET A 1 -23.47 22.59 0.09
CA MET A 1 -22.43 23.65 0.30
C MET A 1 -21.54 23.20 1.42
N LYS A 2 -20.24 22.91 1.16
CA LYS A 2 -19.28 22.62 2.25
C LYS A 2 -19.13 23.87 3.11
N LYS A 3 -19.33 23.75 4.42
CA LYS A 3 -19.09 24.86 5.37
C LYS A 3 -17.64 25.32 5.24
N LYS A 4 -17.39 26.61 5.06
CA LYS A 4 -16.04 27.18 5.10
C LYS A 4 -15.45 26.84 6.46
N LYS A 5 -14.34 26.11 6.47
CA LYS A 5 -13.61 25.73 7.69
C LYS A 5 -12.99 26.98 8.30
N ALA A 6 -13.10 27.12 9.60
CA ALA A 6 -12.46 28.24 10.30
C ALA A 6 -10.93 28.04 10.29
N PRO A 7 -10.15 29.16 10.22
CA PRO A 7 -8.70 29.06 10.28
C PRO A 7 -8.24 28.50 11.64
N PRO A 8 -7.14 27.72 11.68
CA PRO A 8 -6.60 27.16 12.92
C PRO A 8 -6.12 28.24 13.88
N VAL A 9 -5.73 29.38 13.36
CA VAL A 9 -5.34 30.57 14.12
C VAL A 9 -6.09 31.78 13.55
N PRO A 10 -6.69 32.66 14.41
CA PRO A 10 -7.36 33.86 13.94
C PRO A 10 -6.42 34.73 13.09
N GLY A 11 -6.90 35.18 11.94
CA GLY A 11 -6.15 36.03 11.02
C GLY A 11 -5.34 35.29 9.95
N TRP A 12 -5.27 33.95 9.98
CA TRP A 12 -4.66 33.18 8.89
C TRP A 12 -5.56 33.15 7.65
N ILE A 13 -4.94 33.13 6.49
CA ILE A 13 -5.59 33.22 5.19
C ILE A 13 -5.63 31.84 4.53
N ALA A 14 -6.83 31.43 4.07
CA ALA A 14 -6.97 30.21 3.28
C ALA A 14 -6.33 30.39 1.90
N ILE A 15 -5.48 29.47 1.51
CA ILE A 15 -4.80 29.42 0.22
C ILE A 15 -4.86 28.03 -0.38
N THR A 16 -4.49 27.90 -1.65
CA THR A 16 -4.13 26.62 -2.27
C THR A 16 -2.61 26.56 -2.38
N SER A 17 -2.01 25.47 -1.92
CA SER A 17 -0.57 25.27 -1.96
C SER A 17 -0.23 24.02 -2.75
N LYS A 18 0.82 24.08 -3.59
CA LYS A 18 1.38 22.90 -4.28
C LYS A 18 2.34 22.19 -3.35
N GLN A 19 2.06 20.91 -3.10
CA GLN A 19 2.87 20.07 -2.22
C GLN A 19 3.41 18.85 -2.98
N PRO A 20 4.66 18.45 -2.74
CA PRO A 20 5.22 17.27 -3.35
C PRO A 20 4.67 16.00 -2.68
N VAL A 21 4.26 15.04 -3.49
CA VAL A 21 3.92 13.67 -3.07
C VAL A 21 5.03 12.76 -3.56
N PHE A 22 5.77 12.17 -2.65
CA PHE A 22 6.87 11.26 -2.96
C PHE A 22 6.33 9.84 -3.09
N ILE A 23 6.42 9.28 -4.29
CA ILE A 23 6.05 7.89 -4.58
C ILE A 23 7.29 7.01 -4.38
N PRO A 24 7.27 6.06 -3.45
CA PRO A 24 8.42 5.20 -3.23
C PRO A 24 8.64 4.26 -4.42
N ASN A 25 9.90 3.90 -4.66
CA ASN A 25 10.25 2.86 -5.62
C ASN A 25 9.77 1.47 -5.14
N ALA A 26 9.90 0.46 -6.00
CA ALA A 26 9.47 -0.91 -5.71
C ALA A 26 10.15 -1.50 -4.47
N ASN A 27 11.41 -1.15 -4.21
CA ASN A 27 12.20 -1.65 -3.10
C ASN A 27 11.92 -0.90 -1.78
N GLY A 28 11.34 0.32 -1.87
CA GLY A 28 11.02 1.15 -0.71
C GLY A 28 12.20 1.94 -0.13
N ASP A 29 13.36 1.92 -0.77
CA ASP A 29 14.61 2.56 -0.35
C ASP A 29 14.84 3.95 -0.99
N GLY A 30 13.92 4.40 -1.85
CA GLY A 30 14.03 5.69 -2.55
C GLY A 30 12.71 6.17 -3.12
N VAL A 31 12.77 7.32 -3.82
CA VAL A 31 11.64 7.94 -4.52
C VAL A 31 11.72 7.61 -5.99
N ALA A 32 10.69 6.93 -6.52
CA ALA A 32 10.56 6.64 -7.94
C ALA A 32 10.04 7.85 -8.72
N GLU A 33 9.09 8.58 -8.13
CA GLU A 33 8.42 9.70 -8.78
C GLU A 33 8.02 10.75 -7.74
N THR A 34 8.01 12.02 -8.14
CA THR A 34 7.49 13.13 -7.33
C THR A 34 6.37 13.81 -8.09
N ILE A 35 5.17 13.82 -7.48
CA ILE A 35 3.98 14.42 -8.05
C ILE A 35 3.67 15.70 -7.30
N MET A 36 3.38 16.79 -8.02
CA MET A 36 2.94 18.03 -7.40
C MET A 36 1.42 18.05 -7.31
N GLN A 37 0.91 18.04 -6.07
CA GLN A 37 -0.52 18.07 -5.77
C GLN A 37 -0.93 19.40 -5.15
N GLU A 38 -2.00 20.01 -5.66
CA GLU A 38 -2.62 21.18 -5.05
C GLU A 38 -3.53 20.74 -3.89
N VAL A 39 -3.31 21.35 -2.72
CA VAL A 39 -4.08 21.09 -1.49
C VAL A 39 -4.50 22.39 -0.81
N PRO A 40 -5.62 22.39 -0.08
CA PRO A 40 -5.99 23.50 0.78
C PRO A 40 -4.96 23.69 1.87
N ALA A 41 -4.61 24.94 2.15
CA ALA A 41 -3.62 25.29 3.17
C ALA A 41 -3.97 26.62 3.82
N TRP A 42 -3.33 26.88 4.94
CA TRP A 42 -3.43 28.17 5.65
C TRP A 42 -2.09 28.88 5.61
N LYS A 43 -2.12 30.18 5.36
CA LYS A 43 -0.92 31.01 5.36
C LYS A 43 -0.99 32.04 6.51
N ASP A 44 0.08 32.07 7.28
CA ASP A 44 0.30 33.16 8.24
C ASP A 44 0.69 34.46 7.49
N PRO A 45 -0.10 35.53 7.53
CA PRO A 45 0.21 36.75 6.84
C PRO A 45 1.45 37.48 7.41
N LYS A 46 1.87 37.18 8.63
CA LYS A 46 3.01 37.83 9.29
C LYS A 46 4.33 37.18 8.93
N THR A 47 4.38 35.86 8.95
CA THR A 47 5.62 35.09 8.72
C THR A 47 5.70 34.49 7.31
N GLY A 48 4.56 34.40 6.60
CA GLY A 48 4.46 33.72 5.32
C GLY A 48 4.44 32.18 5.45
N ALA A 49 4.47 31.64 6.66
CA ALA A 49 4.46 30.19 6.91
C ALA A 49 3.16 29.54 6.38
N ILE A 50 3.32 28.35 5.78
CA ILE A 50 2.20 27.55 5.24
C ILE A 50 1.93 26.40 6.20
N TYR A 51 0.67 26.24 6.57
CA TYR A 51 0.19 25.16 7.43
C TYR A 51 -0.79 24.28 6.63
N LEU A 52 -0.53 22.97 6.65
CA LEU A 52 -1.41 21.95 6.09
C LEU A 52 -2.23 21.34 7.20
N ASP A 53 -3.55 21.31 7.03
CA ASP A 53 -4.44 20.65 7.98
C ASP A 53 -4.67 19.16 7.63
N GLY A 54 -5.52 18.48 8.42
CA GLY A 54 -5.84 17.06 8.20
C GLY A 54 -6.41 16.79 6.81
N GLU A 55 -7.25 17.68 6.27
CA GLU A 55 -7.84 17.53 4.92
C GLU A 55 -6.75 17.55 3.83
N ALA A 56 -5.76 18.44 3.97
CA ALA A 56 -4.63 18.48 3.05
C ALA A 56 -3.80 17.18 3.08
N HIS A 57 -3.54 16.66 4.27
CA HIS A 57 -2.81 15.40 4.43
C HIS A 57 -3.61 14.21 3.87
N GLU A 58 -4.93 14.14 4.07
CA GLU A 58 -5.80 13.12 3.49
C GLU A 58 -5.74 13.13 1.95
N ILE A 59 -5.74 14.32 1.32
CA ILE A 59 -5.61 14.45 -0.13
C ILE A 59 -4.25 13.92 -0.60
N LEU A 60 -3.15 14.32 0.05
CA LEU A 60 -1.81 13.87 -0.31
C LEU A 60 -1.67 12.35 -0.16
N ASP A 61 -2.18 11.80 0.91
CA ASP A 61 -2.19 10.35 1.15
C ASP A 61 -3.05 9.60 0.12
N ALA A 62 -4.21 10.15 -0.27
CA ALA A 62 -5.05 9.54 -1.29
C ALA A 62 -4.37 9.54 -2.67
N VAL A 63 -3.67 10.62 -3.04
CA VAL A 63 -2.89 10.68 -4.27
C VAL A 63 -1.78 9.63 -4.25
N LYS A 64 -1.02 9.55 -3.17
CA LYS A 64 0.03 8.54 -2.99
C LYS A 64 -0.52 7.11 -3.10
N ALA A 65 -1.64 6.82 -2.42
CA ALA A 65 -2.26 5.51 -2.45
C ALA A 65 -2.71 5.11 -3.86
N ARG A 66 -3.34 6.04 -4.62
CA ARG A 66 -3.75 5.79 -6.01
C ARG A 66 -2.57 5.42 -6.91
N HIS A 67 -1.46 6.18 -6.81
CA HIS A 67 -0.25 5.88 -7.58
C HIS A 67 0.40 4.55 -7.20
N MET A 68 0.27 4.16 -5.95
CA MET A 68 0.73 2.84 -5.48
C MET A 68 -0.25 1.71 -5.77
N GLY A 69 -1.41 1.99 -6.38
CA GLY A 69 -2.46 1.00 -6.63
C GLY A 69 -3.10 0.45 -5.34
N ILE A 70 -3.05 1.21 -4.23
CA ILE A 70 -3.64 0.82 -2.96
C ILE A 70 -5.10 1.28 -2.93
N LEU A 71 -6.01 0.37 -2.58
CA LEU A 71 -7.44 0.66 -2.46
C LEU A 71 -7.71 1.74 -1.41
N LEU A 72 -8.56 2.68 -1.80
CA LEU A 72 -8.99 3.78 -0.93
C LEU A 72 -10.11 3.33 0.04
N PRO A 73 -10.31 4.04 1.15
CA PRO A 73 -11.34 3.71 2.15
C PRO A 73 -12.73 3.49 1.57
N ASP A 74 -13.17 4.36 0.65
CA ASP A 74 -14.48 4.24 0.02
C ASP A 74 -14.56 3.00 -0.89
N GLN A 75 -13.51 2.67 -1.64
CA GLN A 75 -13.44 1.46 -2.46
C GLN A 75 -13.52 0.19 -1.61
N LEU A 76 -12.87 0.17 -0.44
CA LEU A 76 -12.96 -0.94 0.51
C LEU A 76 -14.36 -1.10 1.07
N ARG A 77 -15.02 0.01 1.41
CA ARG A 77 -16.41 0.01 1.87
C ARG A 77 -17.37 -0.50 0.80
N ASP A 78 -17.23 -0.01 -0.44
CA ASP A 78 -18.08 -0.41 -1.56
C ASP A 78 -17.92 -1.89 -1.87
N MET A 79 -16.69 -2.40 -1.90
CA MET A 79 -16.39 -3.82 -2.06
C MET A 79 -17.06 -4.67 -0.98
N ARG A 80 -16.93 -4.31 0.30
CA ARG A 80 -17.58 -5.05 1.41
C ARG A 80 -19.10 -5.03 1.29
N ASN A 81 -19.68 -3.87 0.95
CA ASN A 81 -21.14 -3.73 0.77
C ASN A 81 -21.63 -4.58 -0.40
N ALA A 82 -20.90 -4.62 -1.53
CA ALA A 82 -21.22 -5.47 -2.67
C ALA A 82 -21.22 -6.97 -2.32
N ILE A 83 -20.31 -7.39 -1.42
CA ILE A 83 -20.27 -8.76 -0.89
C ILE A 83 -21.40 -9.03 0.13
N GLY A 84 -22.01 -7.97 0.68
CA GLY A 84 -23.08 -8.08 1.69
C GLY A 84 -22.57 -8.43 3.10
N LEU A 85 -21.33 -8.12 3.42
CA LEU A 85 -20.74 -8.43 4.73
C LEU A 85 -20.73 -7.20 5.66
N THR A 86 -20.81 -7.46 6.98
CA THR A 86 -20.49 -6.44 7.99
C THR A 86 -18.99 -6.26 8.12
N GLN A 87 -18.52 -5.13 8.67
CA GLN A 87 -17.08 -4.90 8.92
C GLN A 87 -16.44 -6.04 9.72
N LYS A 88 -17.13 -6.53 10.77
CA LYS A 88 -16.67 -7.65 11.58
C LYS A 88 -16.54 -8.94 10.75
N LYS A 89 -17.56 -9.30 9.98
CA LYS A 89 -17.54 -10.50 9.12
C LYS A 89 -16.49 -10.41 8.02
N MET A 90 -16.21 -9.20 7.51
CA MET A 90 -15.15 -8.99 6.53
C MET A 90 -13.76 -9.16 7.15
N ALA A 91 -13.56 -8.66 8.38
CA ALA A 91 -12.33 -8.90 9.13
C ALA A 91 -12.13 -10.40 9.42
N GLU A 92 -13.18 -11.09 9.87
CA GLU A 92 -13.16 -12.54 10.10
C GLU A 92 -12.81 -13.31 8.80
N LEU A 93 -13.45 -12.97 7.67
CA LEU A 93 -13.19 -13.59 6.37
C LEU A 93 -11.73 -13.46 5.93
N LEU A 94 -11.08 -12.37 6.26
CA LEU A 94 -9.69 -12.10 5.90
C LEU A 94 -8.70 -12.45 7.02
N GLN A 95 -9.18 -13.08 8.10
CA GLN A 95 -8.39 -13.43 9.30
C GLN A 95 -7.65 -12.23 9.91
N LEU A 96 -8.31 -11.07 9.92
CA LEU A 96 -7.79 -9.82 10.46
C LEU A 96 -8.27 -9.59 11.89
N GLY A 97 -7.54 -8.77 12.63
CA GLY A 97 -8.02 -8.26 13.92
C GLY A 97 -9.34 -7.49 13.78
N GLU A 98 -10.21 -7.57 14.76
CA GLU A 98 -11.60 -7.05 14.73
C GLU A 98 -11.70 -5.58 14.28
N LYS A 99 -10.74 -4.73 14.66
CA LYS A 99 -10.76 -3.30 14.35
C LYS A 99 -9.98 -2.94 13.05
N THR A 100 -9.25 -3.88 12.47
CA THR A 100 -8.36 -3.60 11.33
C THR A 100 -9.16 -3.16 10.11
N TRP A 101 -10.22 -3.88 9.77
CA TRP A 101 -11.07 -3.52 8.65
C TRP A 101 -11.73 -2.13 8.83
N THR A 102 -12.22 -1.85 10.04
CA THR A 102 -12.81 -0.54 10.36
C THR A 102 -11.79 0.60 10.19
N ARG A 103 -10.54 0.40 10.60
CA ARG A 103 -9.48 1.40 10.41
C ARG A 103 -9.18 1.66 8.95
N TRP A 104 -9.24 0.63 8.11
CA TRP A 104 -9.07 0.79 6.67
C TRP A 104 -10.21 1.58 6.02
N GLU A 105 -11.47 1.27 6.39
CA GLU A 105 -12.64 2.01 5.87
C GLU A 105 -12.75 3.45 6.40
N THR A 106 -12.14 3.76 7.51
CA THR A 106 -12.06 5.13 8.06
C THR A 106 -10.84 5.90 7.59
N GLY A 107 -9.89 5.24 6.91
CA GLY A 107 -8.64 5.86 6.48
C GLY A 107 -7.59 6.02 7.57
N ALA A 108 -7.87 5.54 8.82
CA ALA A 108 -6.91 5.60 9.92
C ALA A 108 -5.67 4.73 9.66
N GLU A 109 -5.84 3.65 8.91
CA GLU A 109 -4.76 2.77 8.45
C GLU A 109 -5.03 2.36 6.99
N ARG A 110 -4.02 1.82 6.32
CA ARG A 110 -4.15 1.27 4.98
C ARG A 110 -3.75 -0.21 4.95
N PRO A 111 -4.32 -1.01 4.03
CA PRO A 111 -3.85 -2.37 3.82
C PRO A 111 -2.36 -2.39 3.46
N SER A 112 -1.65 -3.43 3.90
CA SER A 112 -0.31 -3.71 3.40
C SER A 112 -0.34 -4.00 1.90
N ARG A 113 0.80 -3.87 1.20
CA ARG A 113 0.87 -4.17 -0.24
C ARG A 113 0.39 -5.58 -0.57
N SER A 114 0.80 -6.59 0.19
CA SER A 114 0.37 -7.98 0.00
C SER A 114 -1.12 -8.17 0.24
N MET A 115 -1.68 -7.56 1.28
CA MET A 115 -3.11 -7.59 1.53
C MET A 115 -3.88 -6.85 0.43
N ASN A 116 -3.38 -5.73 -0.05
CA ASN A 116 -4.00 -5.01 -1.15
C ASN A 116 -4.09 -5.86 -2.44
N VAL A 117 -3.07 -6.66 -2.76
CA VAL A 117 -3.12 -7.59 -3.89
C VAL A 117 -4.27 -8.60 -3.73
N LEU A 118 -4.44 -9.17 -2.52
CA LEU A 118 -5.55 -10.07 -2.22
C LEU A 118 -6.91 -9.37 -2.37
N LEU A 119 -7.03 -8.14 -1.88
CA LEU A 119 -8.26 -7.34 -1.99
C LEU A 119 -8.59 -6.99 -3.44
N CYS A 120 -7.59 -6.62 -4.25
CA CYS A 120 -7.77 -6.40 -5.68
C CYS A 120 -8.24 -7.68 -6.39
N ALA A 121 -7.64 -8.83 -6.08
CA ALA A 121 -8.04 -10.11 -6.66
C ALA A 121 -9.49 -10.48 -6.28
N LEU A 122 -9.92 -10.16 -5.05
CA LEU A 122 -11.30 -10.34 -4.61
C LEU A 122 -12.26 -9.37 -5.33
N GLN A 123 -11.87 -8.11 -5.49
CA GLN A 123 -12.67 -7.10 -6.19
C GLN A 123 -12.83 -7.41 -7.67
N GLU A 124 -11.79 -7.95 -8.31
CA GLU A 124 -11.80 -8.37 -9.71
C GLU A 124 -12.49 -9.73 -9.94
N GLY A 125 -12.95 -10.40 -8.89
CA GLY A 125 -13.56 -11.71 -8.97
C GLY A 125 -12.61 -12.85 -9.36
N LYS A 126 -11.28 -12.63 -9.21
CA LYS A 126 -10.26 -13.68 -9.43
C LYS A 126 -10.28 -14.74 -8.33
N ILE A 127 -10.67 -14.31 -7.14
CA ILE A 127 -10.99 -15.16 -5.98
C ILE A 127 -12.38 -14.78 -5.48
N ASP A 128 -13.09 -15.74 -4.90
CA ASP A 128 -14.42 -15.52 -4.34
C ASP A 128 -14.46 -15.73 -2.82
N VAL A 129 -15.55 -15.33 -2.21
CA VAL A 129 -15.79 -15.47 -0.76
C VAL A 129 -15.83 -16.96 -0.35
N GLY A 130 -16.35 -17.82 -1.21
CA GLY A 130 -16.40 -19.28 -0.97
C GLY A 130 -15.00 -19.86 -0.87
N TYR A 131 -14.11 -19.48 -1.77
CA TYR A 131 -12.71 -19.88 -1.73
C TYR A 131 -12.04 -19.43 -0.42
N LEU A 132 -12.20 -18.15 -0.03
CA LEU A 132 -11.61 -17.64 1.22
C LEU A 132 -12.15 -18.40 2.44
N ARG A 133 -13.46 -18.67 2.49
CA ARG A 133 -14.08 -19.45 3.58
C ARG A 133 -13.55 -20.87 3.64
N SER A 134 -13.36 -21.52 2.50
CA SER A 134 -12.81 -22.89 2.44
C SER A 134 -11.41 -22.97 3.04
N LYS A 135 -10.63 -21.86 2.98
CA LYS A 135 -9.28 -21.79 3.54
C LYS A 135 -9.24 -21.51 5.05
N GLN A 136 -10.32 -20.99 5.63
CA GLN A 136 -10.42 -20.76 7.08
C GLN A 136 -10.58 -22.05 7.89
N HIS A 137 -11.16 -23.07 7.29
CA HIS A 137 -11.47 -24.35 7.95
C HIS A 137 -10.43 -25.44 7.71
N LEU A 138 -9.33 -25.12 7.03
CA LEU A 138 -8.21 -26.06 6.97
C LEU A 138 -7.63 -26.21 8.37
N PRO A 139 -7.68 -27.41 8.98
CA PRO A 139 -6.91 -27.65 10.18
C PRO A 139 -5.45 -27.31 9.89
N LEU A 140 -4.78 -26.62 10.81
CA LEU A 140 -3.36 -26.29 10.71
C LEU A 140 -2.46 -27.55 10.73
N GLN A 141 -3.06 -28.73 10.72
CA GLN A 141 -2.40 -30.02 10.80
C GLN A 141 -2.83 -30.90 9.63
N ASP A 142 -1.87 -31.38 8.90
CA ASP A 142 -1.78 -32.60 8.12
C ASP A 142 -2.22 -32.64 6.64
N GLU A 143 -2.83 -31.62 6.06
CA GLU A 143 -3.12 -31.66 4.61
C GLU A 143 -2.12 -30.90 3.72
N PHE A 144 -1.21 -30.15 4.27
CA PHE A 144 0.08 -29.97 3.60
C PHE A 144 0.79 -31.32 3.79
N GLY A 145 0.50 -32.26 2.91
CA GLY A 145 1.27 -33.49 2.79
C GLY A 145 2.72 -33.06 2.91
N LYS A 146 3.48 -33.78 3.74
CA LYS A 146 4.88 -33.49 4.03
C LYS A 146 5.46 -32.70 2.89
N TRP A 147 5.66 -31.39 3.09
CA TRP A 147 6.39 -30.58 2.14
C TRP A 147 7.76 -31.26 2.12
N GLU A 148 7.90 -32.28 1.27
CA GLU A 148 9.21 -32.80 0.94
C GLU A 148 9.88 -31.62 0.29
N VAL A 149 10.73 -30.94 1.10
CA VAL A 149 11.75 -30.09 0.52
C VAL A 149 12.35 -30.98 -0.55
N PRO A 150 12.20 -30.68 -1.86
CA PRO A 150 12.88 -31.47 -2.88
C PRO A 150 14.32 -31.51 -2.38
N GLY A 151 14.84 -32.72 -2.13
CA GLY A 151 16.22 -32.89 -1.71
C GLY A 151 17.04 -32.02 -2.63
N PRO A 152 18.21 -31.50 -2.24
CA PRO A 152 18.94 -30.54 -3.05
C PRO A 152 18.93 -31.09 -4.47
N ALA A 153 17.94 -30.66 -5.28
CA ALA A 153 18.01 -30.82 -6.70
C ALA A 153 19.38 -30.27 -6.99
N GLU A 154 20.26 -31.07 -7.57
CA GLU A 154 21.47 -30.55 -8.16
C GLU A 154 21.00 -29.40 -9.06
N ILE A 155 20.90 -28.21 -8.46
CA ILE A 155 20.69 -26.98 -9.21
C ILE A 155 22.05 -26.80 -9.88
N THR A 156 22.19 -27.48 -11.01
CA THR A 156 23.27 -27.21 -11.95
C THR A 156 22.98 -25.79 -12.42
N TYR A 157 23.52 -24.82 -11.70
CA TYR A 157 23.60 -23.46 -12.21
C TYR A 157 24.44 -23.56 -13.49
N GLN A 158 23.79 -23.68 -14.63
CA GLN A 158 24.45 -23.29 -15.88
C GLN A 158 24.72 -21.80 -15.69
N LEU A 159 25.93 -21.47 -15.32
CA LEU A 159 26.48 -20.13 -15.36
C LEU A 159 26.19 -19.63 -16.78
N SER A 160 25.16 -18.82 -16.92
CA SER A 160 24.95 -18.07 -18.14
C SER A 160 26.24 -17.33 -18.41
N LYS A 161 26.69 -17.43 -19.67
CA LYS A 161 27.92 -16.80 -20.16
C LYS A 161 28.14 -15.45 -19.54
N PRO A 162 29.38 -15.12 -19.08
CA PRO A 162 29.67 -13.81 -18.50
C PRO A 162 29.24 -12.72 -19.48
N TYR A 163 28.67 -11.65 -18.95
CA TYR A 163 28.31 -10.47 -19.71
C TYR A 163 29.53 -10.02 -20.55
N PRO A 164 29.39 -9.72 -21.84
CA PRO A 164 30.51 -9.23 -22.62
C PRO A 164 30.89 -7.82 -22.09
N GLY A 165 31.96 -7.73 -21.32
CA GLY A 165 32.47 -6.47 -20.76
C GLY A 165 33.29 -6.59 -19.48
N GLU A 166 33.27 -7.70 -18.76
CA GLU A 166 34.17 -7.92 -17.61
C GLU A 166 35.44 -8.62 -18.07
N SER A 167 36.47 -7.81 -18.36
CA SER A 167 37.83 -8.28 -18.50
C SER A 167 38.33 -8.78 -17.14
N ASN A 168 38.66 -10.07 -17.05
CA ASN A 168 39.41 -10.67 -15.95
C ASN A 168 40.74 -9.94 -15.78
N ALA A 169 40.83 -9.03 -14.82
CA ALA A 169 42.05 -8.46 -14.32
C ALA A 169 42.33 -9.06 -12.93
N CYS A 170 42.66 -10.34 -12.89
CA CYS A 170 43.26 -11.00 -11.73
C CYS A 170 44.15 -12.13 -12.23
N ASP A 171 45.17 -11.78 -12.99
CA ASP A 171 46.36 -12.60 -13.18
C ASP A 171 47.57 -11.66 -13.12
N ALA A 172 48.07 -11.45 -11.90
CA ALA A 172 49.38 -10.85 -11.68
C ALA A 172 50.03 -11.63 -10.53
N GLY A 173 50.79 -12.54 -10.92
CA GLY A 173 51.86 -13.30 -10.46
C GLY A 173 52.48 -12.95 -9.11
N ILE A 174 52.66 -14.00 -8.33
CA ILE A 174 53.67 -14.04 -7.27
C ILE A 174 54.76 -14.97 -7.79
N ALA A 175 55.88 -14.38 -8.15
CA ALA A 175 57.16 -15.03 -8.21
C ALA A 175 57.91 -14.78 -6.90
#